data_aab85a6c239abdc1cd2ef41eb0d5fb1e
#
_entry.id   aab85a6c239abdc1cd2ef41eb0d5fb1e
#
_cell.length_a   1.000
_cell.length_b   1.000
_cell.length_c   1.000
_cell.angle_alpha   90.00
_cell.angle_beta   90.00
_cell.angle_gamma   90.00
#
_symmetry.space_group_name_H-M   'P 1'
#
loop_
_entity.id
_entity.type
_entity.pdbx_description
1 polymer ?
#
loop_
_entity_poly.entity_id
_entity_poly.type
_entity_poly.pdbx_seq_one_letter_code
_entity_poly.pdbx_strand_id
1 'polypeptide(L)'
;MGGLVARSACFHAAEQGHVWPKRLHKLVFLGTPHHGSPLERGGQRLDKVLDLSPYSAPLTRLGKARSAGIQDLRHGTITTGGPDFVPLPAGVECYAAAATLGSRRGSLSERLVGDGLVPLDSALGRHKDAGRTLDFAKSHQWVGYETGHLELLCRPEVYAQLRTWLKKSR
;
A
#
# COMPACT_ATOMS: atom_id res chain seq x y z
N MET A 1 0.78 4.79 3.36
CA MET A 1 0.52 4.65 4.83
C MET A 1 -0.91 4.17 5.13
N GLY A 2 -1.97 4.83 4.66
CA GLY A 2 -3.37 4.49 4.98
C GLY A 2 -3.76 3.02 4.82
N GLY A 3 -3.25 2.34 3.79
CA GLY A 3 -3.54 0.91 3.60
C GLY A 3 -2.94 -0.01 4.66
N LEU A 4 -1.78 0.34 5.23
CA LEU A 4 -1.20 -0.40 6.37
C LEU A 4 -2.05 -0.19 7.62
N VAL A 5 -2.50 1.05 7.86
CA VAL A 5 -3.41 1.37 8.98
C VAL A 5 -4.73 0.60 8.85
N ALA A 6 -5.31 0.54 7.64
CA ALA A 6 -6.54 -0.22 7.41
C ALA A 6 -6.36 -1.73 7.68
N ARG A 7 -5.24 -2.32 7.26
CA ARG A 7 -4.92 -3.74 7.57
C ARG A 7 -4.74 -3.95 9.07
N SER A 8 -3.99 -3.07 9.73
CA SER A 8 -3.80 -3.10 11.19
C SER A 8 -5.13 -3.03 11.92
N ALA A 9 -6.01 -2.11 11.53
CA ALA A 9 -7.33 -1.96 12.12
C ALA A 9 -8.19 -3.23 11.96
N CYS A 10 -8.17 -3.85 10.77
CA CYS A 10 -8.88 -5.11 10.53
C CYS A 10 -8.34 -6.25 11.41
N PHE A 11 -7.01 -6.36 11.52
CA PHE A 11 -6.35 -7.36 12.35
C PHE A 11 -6.75 -7.22 13.82
N HIS A 12 -6.55 -6.03 14.41
CA HIS A 12 -6.90 -5.78 15.81
C HIS A 12 -8.40 -5.91 16.09
N ALA A 13 -9.24 -5.55 15.12
CA ALA A 13 -10.69 -5.73 15.27
C ALA A 13 -11.07 -7.22 15.31
N ALA A 14 -10.40 -8.06 14.52
CA ALA A 14 -10.61 -9.51 14.58
C ALA A 14 -10.15 -10.10 15.91
N GLU A 15 -8.95 -9.72 16.40
CA GLU A 15 -8.39 -10.14 17.67
C GLU A 15 -9.29 -9.75 18.87
N GLN A 16 -9.90 -8.57 18.81
CA GLN A 16 -10.75 -8.05 19.88
C GLN A 16 -12.24 -8.40 19.72
N GLY A 17 -12.60 -9.17 18.69
CA GLY A 17 -13.97 -9.60 18.45
C GLY A 17 -14.93 -8.47 18.04
N HIS A 18 -14.40 -7.37 17.47
CA HIS A 18 -15.25 -6.29 16.98
C HIS A 18 -16.15 -6.73 15.81
N VAL A 19 -17.36 -6.17 15.76
CA VAL A 19 -18.36 -6.55 14.75
C VAL A 19 -18.29 -5.76 13.45
N TRP A 20 -17.63 -4.59 13.44
CA TRP A 20 -17.59 -3.72 12.27
C TRP A 20 -16.93 -4.35 11.04
N PRO A 21 -15.89 -5.25 11.16
CA PRO A 21 -15.31 -5.87 9.96
C PRO A 21 -16.31 -6.71 9.18
N LYS A 22 -17.36 -7.23 9.82
CA LYS A 22 -18.45 -7.98 9.16
C LYS A 22 -19.26 -7.13 8.17
N ARG A 23 -19.16 -5.80 8.27
CA ARG A 23 -19.82 -4.84 7.36
C ARG A 23 -18.87 -4.33 6.28
N LEU A 24 -17.59 -4.70 6.34
CA LEU A 24 -16.58 -4.32 5.35
C LEU A 24 -16.63 -5.34 4.21
N HIS A 25 -17.13 -4.93 3.05
CA HIS A 25 -17.25 -5.81 1.89
C HIS A 25 -16.03 -5.72 0.97
N LYS A 26 -15.51 -4.50 0.78
CA LYS A 26 -14.40 -4.25 -0.15
C LYS A 26 -13.35 -3.35 0.48
N LEU A 27 -12.08 -3.64 0.22
CA LEU A 27 -10.94 -2.84 0.65
C LEU A 27 -9.99 -2.63 -0.54
N VAL A 28 -9.77 -1.39 -0.92
CA VAL A 28 -8.93 -1.04 -2.05
C VAL A 28 -7.67 -0.34 -1.55
N PHE A 29 -6.52 -0.86 -1.94
CA PHE A 29 -5.21 -0.34 -1.62
C PHE A 29 -4.63 0.40 -2.83
N LEU A 30 -4.25 1.65 -2.65
CA LEU A 30 -3.61 2.47 -3.67
C LEU A 30 -2.14 2.68 -3.29
N GLY A 31 -1.21 2.08 -4.03
CA GLY A 31 0.23 2.22 -3.80
C GLY A 31 0.67 1.88 -2.37
N THR A 32 0.01 0.94 -1.71
CA THR A 32 0.32 0.61 -0.31
C THR A 32 1.58 -0.24 -0.20
N PRO A 33 2.60 0.16 0.58
CA PRO A 33 3.83 -0.60 0.76
C PRO A 33 3.62 -1.78 1.72
N HIS A 34 2.97 -2.84 1.26
CA HIS A 34 2.60 -3.99 2.09
C HIS A 34 3.79 -4.71 2.73
N HIS A 35 4.95 -4.67 2.10
CA HIS A 35 6.22 -5.23 2.58
C HIS A 35 7.28 -4.16 2.80
N GLY A 36 6.82 -2.95 3.11
CA GLY A 36 7.68 -1.80 3.33
C GLY A 36 8.13 -1.12 2.04
N SER A 37 8.83 -0.02 2.24
CA SER A 37 9.43 0.78 1.18
C SER A 37 10.92 0.93 1.46
N PRO A 38 11.82 0.49 0.53
CA PRO A 38 13.26 0.59 0.69
C PRO A 38 13.80 2.02 0.61
N LEU A 39 12.94 3.04 0.53
CA LEU A 39 13.33 4.45 0.38
C LEU A 39 14.21 5.01 1.49
N GLU A 40 14.43 4.27 2.58
CA GLU A 40 15.35 4.70 3.61
C GLU A 40 16.84 4.50 3.34
N ARG A 41 17.22 3.82 2.27
CA ARG A 41 18.60 3.93 1.79
C ARG A 41 18.89 5.31 1.16
N GLY A 42 17.84 6.16 1.04
CA GLY A 42 17.91 7.52 0.57
C GLY A 42 16.92 8.44 1.30
N GLY A 43 16.99 8.53 2.64
CA GLY A 43 16.10 9.32 3.51
C GLY A 43 15.76 10.75 3.07
N GLN A 44 16.53 11.31 2.13
CA GLN A 44 16.31 12.63 1.52
C GLN A 44 15.16 12.67 0.49
N ARG A 45 14.70 11.51 -0.04
CA ARG A 45 13.64 11.51 -1.07
C ARG A 45 12.24 11.51 -0.45
N LEU A 46 12.05 10.85 0.67
CA LEU A 46 10.79 10.86 1.38
C LEU A 46 10.49 12.25 1.95
N ASP A 47 11.50 12.91 2.52
CA ASP A 47 11.37 14.29 3.01
C ASP A 47 10.95 15.25 1.88
N LYS A 48 11.55 15.13 0.69
CA LYS A 48 11.18 15.95 -0.48
C LYS A 48 9.74 15.74 -0.96
N VAL A 49 9.24 14.52 -0.89
CA VAL A 49 7.86 14.21 -1.32
C VAL A 49 6.84 14.66 -0.27
N LEU A 50 7.19 14.55 1.00
CA LEU A 50 6.36 15.07 2.09
C LEU A 50 6.35 16.59 2.11
N ASP A 51 7.42 17.27 1.68
CA ASP A 51 7.50 18.73 1.57
C ASP A 51 6.71 19.30 0.38
N LEU A 52 6.35 18.48 -0.60
CA LEU A 52 5.62 18.92 -1.80
C LEU A 52 4.11 19.11 -1.59
N SER A 53 3.55 18.68 -0.48
CA SER A 53 2.12 18.84 -0.19
C SER A 53 1.88 19.70 1.05
N PRO A 54 1.03 20.75 0.98
CA PRO A 54 0.64 21.54 2.16
C PRO A 54 -0.01 20.71 3.27
N TYR A 55 -0.60 19.56 2.89
CA TYR A 55 -1.25 18.64 3.83
C TYR A 55 -0.27 17.70 4.55
N SER A 56 0.94 17.53 4.03
CA SER A 56 1.98 16.69 4.64
C SER A 56 3.05 17.50 5.39
N ALA A 57 3.06 18.82 5.26
CA ALA A 57 3.99 19.71 5.97
C ALA A 57 3.99 19.56 7.52
N PRO A 58 2.87 19.26 8.19
CA PRO A 58 2.90 18.92 9.62
C PRO A 58 3.60 17.59 9.92
N LEU A 59 3.61 16.65 8.96
CA LEU A 59 4.23 15.33 9.10
C LEU A 59 5.75 15.39 8.95
N THR A 60 6.30 16.37 8.20
CA THR A 60 7.75 16.57 8.08
C THR A 60 8.38 17.03 9.39
N ARG A 61 7.65 17.78 10.21
CA ARG A 61 8.09 18.15 11.59
C ARG A 61 8.10 16.92 12.52
N LEU A 62 7.22 15.94 12.31
CA LEU A 62 7.20 14.67 13.02
C LEU A 62 8.26 13.68 12.47
N GLY A 63 8.67 13.80 11.21
CA GLY A 63 9.66 12.93 10.56
C GLY A 63 11.09 13.10 11.11
N LYS A 64 11.40 14.23 11.72
CA LYS A 64 12.68 14.44 12.45
C LYS A 64 12.72 13.69 13.78
N ALA A 65 11.60 13.39 14.38
CA ALA A 65 11.51 12.37 15.41
C ALA A 65 11.41 11.03 14.71
N ARG A 66 12.39 10.13 14.89
CA ARG A 66 12.37 8.73 14.44
C ARG A 66 11.16 8.04 15.06
N SER A 67 9.95 8.32 14.52
CA SER A 67 8.72 7.77 15.06
C SER A 67 8.63 6.28 14.72
N ALA A 68 8.10 5.49 15.65
CA ALA A 68 7.79 4.07 15.42
C ALA A 68 7.03 3.87 14.10
N GLY A 69 6.09 4.76 13.76
CA GLY A 69 5.32 4.68 12.53
C GLY A 69 6.14 4.82 11.23
N ILE A 70 7.28 5.51 11.24
CA ILE A 70 8.19 5.53 10.09
C ILE A 70 8.94 4.20 9.97
N GLN A 71 9.32 3.60 11.08
CA GLN A 71 9.92 2.26 11.08
C GLN A 71 8.93 1.21 10.60
N ASP A 72 7.66 1.30 11.05
CA ASP A 72 6.59 0.41 10.59
C ASP A 72 6.37 0.54 9.08
N LEU A 73 6.38 1.76 8.54
CA LEU A 73 6.27 2.02 7.11
C LEU A 73 7.47 1.43 6.33
N ARG A 74 8.67 1.45 6.93
CA ARG A 74 9.90 0.90 6.36
C ARG A 74 9.80 -0.61 6.15
N HIS A 75 9.25 -1.31 7.11
CA HIS A 75 9.20 -2.77 7.14
C HIS A 75 7.84 -3.33 6.71
N GLY A 76 6.82 -2.47 6.54
CA GLY A 76 5.44 -2.90 6.31
C GLY A 76 4.84 -3.58 7.54
N THR A 77 5.37 -3.28 8.73
CA THR A 77 4.87 -3.80 10.01
C THR A 77 3.53 -3.16 10.31
N ILE A 78 2.53 -3.97 10.61
CA ILE A 78 1.18 -3.51 10.92
C ILE A 78 0.73 -3.85 12.34
N THR A 79 1.57 -4.55 13.09
CA THR A 79 1.31 -4.97 14.47
C THR A 79 2.55 -4.72 15.33
N THR A 80 2.36 -4.18 16.52
CA THR A 80 3.43 -4.06 17.52
C THR A 80 3.37 -5.26 18.45
N GLY A 81 4.43 -6.08 18.45
CA GLY A 81 4.48 -7.31 19.27
C GLY A 81 3.54 -8.45 18.82
N GLY A 82 2.93 -8.31 17.63
CA GLY A 82 2.10 -9.33 17.01
C GLY A 82 2.88 -10.21 16.02
N PRO A 83 2.18 -10.99 15.18
CA PRO A 83 2.81 -11.87 14.20
C PRO A 83 3.58 -11.08 13.14
N ASP A 84 4.71 -11.65 12.67
CA ASP A 84 5.54 -11.06 11.62
C ASP A 84 4.82 -10.88 10.27
N PHE A 85 3.76 -11.63 10.07
CA PHE A 85 2.93 -11.57 8.87
C PHE A 85 1.45 -11.61 9.24
N VAL A 86 0.71 -10.64 8.71
CA VAL A 86 -0.74 -10.56 8.82
C VAL A 86 -1.34 -10.69 7.43
N PRO A 87 -2.18 -11.71 7.18
CA PRO A 87 -2.84 -11.87 5.89
C PRO A 87 -3.87 -10.76 5.61
N LEU A 88 -4.47 -10.80 4.43
CA LEU A 88 -5.62 -9.96 4.12
C LEU A 88 -6.81 -10.34 5.01
N PRO A 89 -7.70 -9.40 5.36
CA PRO A 89 -8.85 -9.68 6.22
C PRO A 89 -9.79 -10.69 5.56
N ALA A 90 -10.14 -11.74 6.31
CA ALA A 90 -11.03 -12.78 5.83
C ALA A 90 -12.45 -12.23 5.53
N GLY A 91 -13.06 -12.70 4.45
CA GLY A 91 -14.40 -12.30 4.05
C GLY A 91 -14.51 -10.90 3.43
N VAL A 92 -13.37 -10.23 3.18
CA VAL A 92 -13.31 -8.91 2.54
C VAL A 92 -12.67 -9.04 1.17
N GLU A 93 -13.33 -8.55 0.13
CA GLU A 93 -12.74 -8.46 -1.20
C GLU A 93 -11.63 -7.39 -1.22
N CYS A 94 -10.39 -7.81 -1.30
CA CYS A 94 -9.23 -6.92 -1.28
C CYS A 94 -8.69 -6.69 -2.69
N TYR A 95 -8.42 -5.42 -3.02
CA TYR A 95 -7.93 -4.97 -4.32
C TYR A 95 -6.65 -4.16 -4.16
N ALA A 96 -5.68 -4.33 -5.06
CA ALA A 96 -4.42 -3.60 -5.06
C ALA A 96 -4.22 -2.86 -6.39
N ALA A 97 -4.18 -1.54 -6.34
CA ALA A 97 -3.75 -0.69 -7.45
C ALA A 97 -2.32 -0.22 -7.16
N ALA A 98 -1.39 -0.63 -8.01
CA ALA A 98 0.00 -0.23 -7.96
C ALA A 98 0.35 0.69 -9.15
N ALA A 99 1.44 1.42 -9.05
CA ALA A 99 1.95 2.23 -10.14
C ALA A 99 3.46 1.99 -10.35
N THR A 100 3.93 2.32 -11.53
CA THR A 100 5.35 2.29 -11.87
C THR A 100 5.69 3.41 -12.84
N LEU A 101 6.88 3.99 -12.67
CA LEU A 101 7.45 4.95 -13.62
C LEU A 101 7.94 4.28 -14.91
N GLY A 102 7.99 2.95 -14.95
CA GLY A 102 8.35 2.19 -16.14
C GLY A 102 7.25 2.24 -17.20
N SER A 103 7.66 2.21 -18.49
CA SER A 103 6.75 2.29 -19.64
C SER A 103 6.30 0.93 -20.16
N ARG A 104 6.88 -0.17 -19.73
CA ARG A 104 6.59 -1.51 -20.24
C ARG A 104 6.56 -2.58 -19.16
N ARG A 105 5.64 -3.52 -19.30
CA ARG A 105 5.51 -4.70 -18.46
C ARG A 105 6.73 -5.61 -18.58
N GLY A 106 7.30 -6.04 -17.43
CA GLY A 106 8.39 -7.03 -17.38
C GLY A 106 9.80 -6.45 -17.42
N SER A 107 9.97 -5.14 -17.40
CA SER A 107 11.28 -4.51 -17.25
C SER A 107 11.82 -4.68 -15.82
N LEU A 108 13.11 -4.97 -15.67
CA LEU A 108 13.79 -5.00 -14.36
C LEU A 108 13.67 -3.66 -13.62
N SER A 109 13.68 -2.56 -14.37
CA SER A 109 13.45 -1.22 -13.82
C SER A 109 12.06 -1.05 -13.21
N GLU A 110 11.03 -1.67 -13.80
CA GLU A 110 9.65 -1.65 -13.30
C GLU A 110 9.56 -2.21 -11.87
N ARG A 111 10.21 -3.34 -11.62
CA ARG A 111 10.16 -4.02 -10.32
C ARG A 111 10.94 -3.29 -9.24
N LEU A 112 12.04 -2.64 -9.60
CA LEU A 112 12.95 -1.98 -8.66
C LEU A 112 12.55 -0.53 -8.37
N VAL A 113 12.07 0.20 -9.38
CA VAL A 113 11.76 1.63 -9.25
C VAL A 113 10.34 1.84 -8.73
N GLY A 114 9.39 0.97 -9.09
CA GLY A 114 7.98 1.14 -8.73
C GLY A 114 7.46 2.52 -9.14
N ASP A 115 6.63 3.11 -8.30
CA ASP A 115 6.05 4.44 -8.51
C ASP A 115 6.93 5.61 -8.00
N GLY A 116 8.20 5.32 -7.68
CA GLY A 116 9.16 6.27 -7.11
C GLY A 116 9.19 6.29 -5.59
N LEU A 117 8.18 5.75 -4.90
CA LEU A 117 8.11 5.65 -3.45
C LEU A 117 7.96 4.20 -2.98
N VAL A 118 7.16 3.40 -3.68
CA VAL A 118 6.83 2.02 -3.31
C VAL A 118 7.20 1.09 -4.45
N PRO A 119 8.00 0.03 -4.21
CA PRO A 119 8.27 -0.99 -5.20
C PRO A 119 7.00 -1.69 -5.66
N LEU A 120 6.91 -2.01 -6.93
CA LEU A 120 5.72 -2.63 -7.52
C LEU A 120 5.32 -3.92 -6.80
N ASP A 121 6.28 -4.80 -6.50
CA ASP A 121 6.00 -6.06 -5.79
C ASP A 121 5.45 -5.78 -4.37
N SER A 122 5.98 -4.77 -3.66
CA SER A 122 5.47 -4.37 -2.35
C SER A 122 4.03 -3.84 -2.45
N ALA A 123 3.72 -3.01 -3.46
CA ALA A 123 2.37 -2.48 -3.67
C ALA A 123 1.35 -3.55 -4.04
N LEU A 124 1.79 -4.63 -4.70
CA LEU A 124 0.96 -5.79 -5.05
C LEU A 124 0.98 -6.90 -3.98
N GLY A 125 1.60 -6.65 -2.83
CA GLY A 125 1.68 -7.61 -1.74
C GLY A 125 2.53 -8.84 -2.02
N ARG A 126 3.41 -8.80 -3.03
CA ARG A 126 4.30 -9.90 -3.40
C ARG A 126 5.55 -9.88 -2.54
N HIS A 127 5.96 -11.04 -2.05
CA HIS A 127 7.18 -11.21 -1.27
C HIS A 127 8.05 -12.33 -1.85
N LYS A 128 9.37 -12.29 -1.55
CA LYS A 128 10.31 -13.35 -1.97
C LYS A 128 9.98 -14.69 -1.32
N ASP A 129 9.56 -14.64 -0.07
CA ASP A 129 8.99 -15.77 0.65
C ASP A 129 7.51 -15.86 0.31
N ALA A 130 7.12 -16.98 -0.31
CA ALA A 130 5.74 -17.24 -0.72
C ALA A 130 4.76 -17.21 0.47
N GLY A 131 5.20 -17.67 1.65
CA GLY A 131 4.40 -17.63 2.87
C GLY A 131 4.07 -16.23 3.38
N ARG A 132 4.75 -15.21 2.88
CA ARG A 132 4.51 -13.78 3.21
C ARG A 132 3.83 -13.01 2.08
N THR A 133 3.52 -13.66 0.97
CA THR A 133 2.79 -13.02 -0.13
C THR A 133 1.32 -12.87 0.24
N LEU A 134 0.76 -11.66 0.03
CA LEU A 134 -0.67 -11.41 0.24
C LEU A 134 -1.47 -12.01 -0.92
N ASP A 135 -2.55 -12.70 -0.59
CA ASP A 135 -3.38 -13.44 -1.54
C ASP A 135 -4.40 -12.53 -2.25
N PHE A 136 -3.89 -11.57 -3.02
CA PHE A 136 -4.74 -10.79 -3.92
C PHE A 136 -5.07 -11.63 -5.16
N ALA A 137 -6.35 -11.85 -5.44
CA ALA A 137 -6.78 -12.46 -6.70
C ALA A 137 -6.19 -11.69 -7.90
N LYS A 138 -5.81 -12.40 -8.97
CA LYS A 138 -5.22 -11.76 -10.17
C LYS A 138 -6.11 -10.67 -10.77
N SER A 139 -7.44 -10.88 -10.77
CA SER A 139 -8.45 -9.90 -11.22
C SER A 139 -8.57 -8.68 -10.29
N HIS A 140 -8.05 -8.77 -9.07
CA HIS A 140 -8.06 -7.71 -8.08
C HIS A 140 -6.74 -6.90 -8.04
N GLN A 141 -5.86 -7.13 -9.00
CA GLN A 141 -4.60 -6.40 -9.13
C GLN A 141 -4.62 -5.55 -10.40
N TRP A 142 -4.20 -4.30 -10.29
CA TRP A 142 -4.06 -3.37 -11.40
C TRP A 142 -2.76 -2.60 -11.30
N VAL A 143 -2.14 -2.31 -12.44
CA VAL A 143 -0.87 -1.57 -12.51
C VAL A 143 -1.01 -0.41 -13.48
N GLY A 144 -0.77 0.80 -13.00
CA GLY A 144 -0.58 2.01 -13.81
C GLY A 144 0.87 2.13 -14.24
N TYR A 145 1.10 2.23 -15.55
CA TYR A 145 2.42 2.49 -16.13
C TYR A 145 2.63 3.99 -16.31
N GLU A 146 3.90 4.42 -16.36
CA GLU A 146 4.27 5.84 -16.48
C GLU A 146 3.51 6.72 -15.46
N THR A 147 3.36 6.18 -14.26
CA THR A 147 2.52 6.75 -13.20
C THR A 147 3.32 6.80 -11.91
N GLY A 148 3.43 7.99 -11.34
CA GLY A 148 4.05 8.20 -10.04
C GLY A 148 3.07 7.98 -8.89
N HIS A 149 3.58 7.89 -7.67
CA HIS A 149 2.78 7.58 -6.48
C HIS A 149 1.60 8.53 -6.26
N LEU A 150 1.83 9.84 -6.37
CA LEU A 150 0.77 10.84 -6.16
C LEU A 150 -0.24 10.88 -7.31
N GLU A 151 0.17 10.49 -8.51
CA GLU A 151 -0.71 10.43 -9.67
C GLU A 151 -1.79 9.34 -9.55
N LEU A 152 -1.57 8.31 -8.69
CA LEU A 152 -2.61 7.34 -8.34
C LEU A 152 -3.90 7.99 -7.79
N LEU A 153 -3.79 9.21 -7.25
CA LEU A 153 -4.93 9.93 -6.67
C LEU A 153 -5.72 10.77 -7.69
N CYS A 154 -5.18 11.03 -8.87
CA CYS A 154 -5.78 11.97 -9.82
C CYS A 154 -5.92 11.44 -11.25
N ARG A 155 -5.30 10.30 -11.59
CA ARG A 155 -5.38 9.74 -12.95
C ARG A 155 -6.77 9.18 -13.27
N PRO A 156 -7.36 9.52 -14.44
CA PRO A 156 -8.66 9.02 -14.86
C PRO A 156 -8.73 7.47 -14.94
N GLU A 157 -7.62 6.82 -15.34
CA GLU A 157 -7.52 5.37 -15.48
C GLU A 157 -7.66 4.67 -14.11
N VAL A 158 -7.05 5.25 -13.06
CA VAL A 158 -7.19 4.76 -11.68
C VAL A 158 -8.66 4.87 -11.25
N TYR A 159 -9.29 6.01 -11.50
CA TYR A 159 -10.70 6.22 -11.16
C TYR A 159 -11.61 5.23 -11.91
N ALA A 160 -11.36 4.99 -13.20
CA ALA A 160 -12.12 4.02 -13.98
C ALA A 160 -11.98 2.60 -13.40
N GLN A 161 -10.77 2.22 -12.98
CA GLN A 161 -10.52 0.94 -12.35
C GLN A 161 -11.23 0.82 -10.99
N LEU A 162 -11.18 1.86 -10.16
CA LEU A 162 -11.90 1.92 -8.89
C LEU A 162 -13.41 1.78 -9.09
N ARG A 163 -13.99 2.47 -10.06
CA ARG A 163 -15.40 2.33 -10.41
C ARG A 163 -15.76 0.90 -10.79
N THR A 164 -14.89 0.21 -11.52
CA THR A 164 -15.10 -1.18 -11.91
C THR A 164 -15.13 -2.10 -10.69
N TRP A 165 -14.18 -1.95 -9.77
CA TRP A 165 -14.11 -2.76 -8.55
C TRP A 165 -15.22 -2.46 -7.54
N LEU A 166 -15.63 -1.19 -7.44
CA LEU A 166 -16.63 -0.75 -6.47
C LEU A 166 -18.08 -0.92 -6.94
N LYS A 167 -18.32 -1.22 -8.22
CA LYS A 167 -19.66 -1.59 -8.67
C LYS A 167 -20.15 -2.79 -7.85
N LYS A 168 -21.41 -2.71 -7.40
CA LYS A 168 -22.05 -3.86 -6.76
C LYS A 168 -22.05 -5.03 -7.76
N SER A 169 -21.51 -6.18 -7.36
CA SER A 169 -21.85 -7.43 -8.06
C SER A 169 -23.36 -7.61 -7.94
N ARG A 170 -24.03 -7.69 -9.07
CA ARG A 170 -25.46 -8.03 -9.12
C ARG A 170 -25.65 -9.45 -8.68
#